data_0c8b48756b5c86565995fb6796b8aaa2
#
_entry.id   0c8b48756b5c86565995fb6796b8aaa2
#
_cell.length_a   1.000
_cell.length_b   1.000
_cell.length_c   1.000
_cell.angle_alpha   90.00
_cell.angle_beta   90.00
_cell.angle_gamma   90.00
#
_symmetry.space_group_name_H-M   'P 1'
#
loop_
_entity.id
_entity.type
_entity.pdbx_description
1 polymer ?
#
loop_
_entity_poly.entity_id
_entity_poly.type
_entity_poly.pdbx_seq_one_letter_code
_entity_poly.pdbx_strand_id
1 'polypeptide(L)'
;MSKILLINGSPHEKGCTYTALSEVAASLHACGVDTELLWLGTQPVAGCIACGKCYDTGRCVFDDKVNDLLARAQEFDGMVVGSPVYYAGPAGQLCAFLDRLFYASRGCWSGKVGAAVVSCRRGGATAAFDRLNKYFTISNMPVAPSQYWNMVHGNRPEEVLQDKEGLQIMRTLGKNIAWMIDGTKQVCQPQYEHRVSTNFIR
;
A
#
# COMPACT_ATOMS: atom_id res chain seq x y z
N MET A 1 -7.89 10.31 -16.05
CA MET A 1 -8.73 9.47 -15.17
C MET A 1 -7.89 9.10 -13.96
N SER A 2 -8.44 9.16 -12.75
CA SER A 2 -7.68 8.79 -11.54
C SER A 2 -7.41 7.29 -11.53
N LYS A 3 -6.24 6.88 -11.03
CA LYS A 3 -5.83 5.47 -11.01
C LYS A 3 -5.15 5.10 -9.69
N ILE A 4 -5.56 4.01 -9.08
CA ILE A 4 -4.99 3.47 -7.83
C ILE A 4 -4.30 2.15 -8.09
N LEU A 5 -3.08 2.02 -7.56
CA LEU A 5 -2.36 0.76 -7.52
C LEU A 5 -2.81 -0.08 -6.32
N LEU A 6 -3.21 -1.33 -6.56
CA LEU A 6 -3.52 -2.31 -5.51
C LEU A 6 -2.38 -3.33 -5.45
N ILE A 7 -1.64 -3.41 -4.35
CA ILE A 7 -0.53 -4.37 -4.20
C ILE A 7 -1.03 -5.56 -3.37
N ASN A 8 -1.08 -6.74 -3.98
CA ASN A 8 -1.36 -7.99 -3.28
C ASN A 8 -0.06 -8.64 -2.83
N GLY A 9 0.26 -8.51 -1.53
CA GLY A 9 1.43 -9.11 -0.89
C GLY A 9 1.21 -10.53 -0.38
N SER A 10 0.06 -11.15 -0.67
CA SER A 10 -0.19 -12.54 -0.31
C SER A 10 0.54 -13.51 -1.26
N PRO A 11 1.08 -14.64 -0.76
CA PRO A 11 1.57 -15.72 -1.62
C PRO A 11 0.44 -16.40 -2.41
N HIS A 12 -0.81 -16.24 -1.98
CA HIS A 12 -1.98 -16.74 -2.70
C HIS A 12 -2.55 -15.65 -3.61
N GLU A 13 -2.46 -15.84 -4.92
CA GLU A 13 -2.92 -14.86 -5.92
C GLU A 13 -4.37 -14.44 -5.69
N LYS A 14 -5.27 -15.41 -5.50
CA LYS A 14 -6.71 -15.20 -5.28
C LYS A 14 -7.15 -15.60 -3.87
N GLY A 15 -6.32 -15.29 -2.85
CA GLY A 15 -6.63 -15.58 -1.44
C GLY A 15 -7.45 -14.48 -0.76
N CYS A 16 -7.52 -14.54 0.58
CA CYS A 16 -8.27 -13.58 1.40
C CYS A 16 -7.89 -12.12 1.16
N THR A 17 -6.59 -11.84 1.00
CA THR A 17 -6.09 -10.49 0.70
C THR A 17 -6.60 -9.98 -0.66
N TYR A 18 -6.59 -10.85 -1.67
CA TYR A 18 -7.15 -10.52 -2.99
C TYR A 18 -8.64 -10.22 -2.90
N THR A 19 -9.41 -11.01 -2.14
CA THR A 19 -10.85 -10.78 -1.96
C THR A 19 -11.12 -9.41 -1.36
N ALA A 20 -10.36 -9.02 -0.33
CA ALA A 20 -10.46 -7.69 0.27
C ALA A 20 -10.09 -6.57 -0.72
N LEU A 21 -8.97 -6.71 -1.44
CA LEU A 21 -8.54 -5.72 -2.44
C LEU A 21 -9.53 -5.62 -3.61
N SER A 22 -10.16 -6.72 -4.01
CA SER A 22 -11.19 -6.71 -5.07
C SER A 22 -12.43 -5.93 -4.66
N GLU A 23 -12.83 -5.98 -3.39
CA GLU A 23 -13.94 -5.19 -2.87
C GLU A 23 -13.61 -3.69 -2.84
N VAL A 24 -12.35 -3.34 -2.48
CA VAL A 24 -11.85 -1.95 -2.59
C VAL A 24 -11.87 -1.50 -4.06
N ALA A 25 -11.38 -2.34 -4.99
CA ALA A 25 -11.37 -2.04 -6.41
C ALA A 25 -12.78 -1.78 -6.96
N ALA A 26 -13.74 -2.65 -6.63
CA ALA A 26 -15.13 -2.49 -7.04
C ALA A 26 -15.72 -1.16 -6.55
N SER A 27 -15.41 -0.78 -5.30
CA SER A 27 -15.84 0.49 -4.73
C SER A 27 -15.19 1.69 -5.41
N LEU A 28 -13.90 1.63 -5.76
CA LEU A 28 -13.19 2.67 -6.50
C LEU A 28 -13.77 2.84 -7.90
N HIS A 29 -14.01 1.73 -8.63
CA HIS A 29 -14.63 1.76 -9.96
C HIS A 29 -16.02 2.39 -9.91
N ALA A 30 -16.82 2.09 -8.89
CA ALA A 30 -18.12 2.72 -8.70
C ALA A 30 -18.04 4.24 -8.48
N CYS A 31 -16.88 4.74 -8.02
CA CYS A 31 -16.58 6.17 -7.88
C CYS A 31 -15.82 6.75 -9.09
N GLY A 32 -15.68 6.03 -10.20
CA GLY A 32 -14.99 6.50 -11.41
C GLY A 32 -13.47 6.51 -11.34
N VAL A 33 -12.88 5.80 -10.37
CA VAL A 33 -11.42 5.65 -10.20
C VAL A 33 -10.99 4.30 -10.74
N ASP A 34 -10.05 4.29 -11.69
CA ASP A 34 -9.47 3.07 -12.24
C ASP A 34 -8.51 2.40 -11.26
N THR A 35 -8.29 1.09 -11.42
CA THR A 35 -7.39 0.33 -10.54
C THR A 35 -6.51 -0.61 -11.33
N GLU A 36 -5.29 -0.82 -10.82
CA GLU A 36 -4.38 -1.85 -11.32
C GLU A 36 -3.93 -2.73 -10.14
N LEU A 37 -4.11 -4.03 -10.28
CA LEU A 37 -3.69 -4.99 -9.25
C LEU A 37 -2.32 -5.58 -9.62
N LEU A 38 -1.34 -5.34 -8.76
CA LEU A 38 -0.02 -5.96 -8.79
C LEU A 38 0.04 -7.09 -7.77
N TRP A 39 0.08 -8.33 -8.24
CA TRP A 39 0.41 -9.45 -7.38
C TRP A 39 1.92 -9.68 -7.35
N LEU A 40 2.51 -9.75 -6.14
CA LEU A 40 3.96 -9.92 -5.99
C LEU A 40 4.43 -11.32 -6.43
N GLY A 41 3.56 -12.31 -6.38
CA GLY A 41 3.90 -13.68 -6.75
C GLY A 41 4.48 -14.47 -5.59
N THR A 42 5.03 -15.65 -5.91
CA THR A 42 5.63 -16.60 -4.95
C THR A 42 7.15 -16.66 -5.03
N GLN A 43 7.74 -15.96 -6.01
CA GLN A 43 9.20 -15.94 -6.15
C GLN A 43 9.81 -15.05 -5.06
N PRO A 44 10.96 -15.45 -4.49
CA PRO A 44 11.62 -14.66 -3.47
C PRO A 44 11.91 -13.22 -3.92
N VAL A 45 11.61 -12.26 -3.06
CA VAL A 45 11.98 -10.86 -3.24
C VAL A 45 13.13 -10.54 -2.30
N ALA A 46 14.27 -10.10 -2.85
CA ALA A 46 15.41 -9.70 -2.05
C ALA A 46 15.07 -8.50 -1.16
N GLY A 47 15.52 -8.52 0.09
CA GLY A 47 15.46 -7.36 0.98
C GLY A 47 16.41 -6.25 0.56
N CYS A 48 16.25 -5.07 1.15
CA CYS A 48 17.19 -3.97 0.95
C CYS A 48 18.56 -4.31 1.56
N ILE A 49 19.62 -4.18 0.78
CA ILE A 49 21.01 -4.44 1.22
C ILE A 49 21.75 -3.16 1.61
N ALA A 50 21.04 -2.04 1.75
CA ALA A 50 21.57 -0.73 2.16
C ALA A 50 22.77 -0.22 1.31
N CYS A 51 22.82 -0.58 0.03
CA CYS A 51 23.95 -0.21 -0.86
C CYS A 51 23.99 1.27 -1.24
N GLY A 52 22.95 2.05 -0.97
CA GLY A 52 22.87 3.48 -1.26
C GLY A 52 22.69 3.88 -2.73
N LYS A 53 22.85 2.98 -3.69
CA LYS A 53 22.83 3.32 -5.13
C LYS A 53 21.55 4.01 -5.59
N CYS A 54 20.43 3.74 -4.96
CA CYS A 54 19.16 4.37 -5.31
C CYS A 54 19.11 5.88 -5.00
N TYR A 55 19.97 6.38 -4.11
CA TYR A 55 20.08 7.83 -3.87
C TYR A 55 20.62 8.59 -5.09
N ASP A 56 21.51 7.95 -5.88
CA ASP A 56 22.10 8.57 -7.05
C ASP A 56 21.25 8.30 -8.30
N THR A 57 20.78 7.06 -8.46
CA THR A 57 20.16 6.60 -9.72
C THR A 57 18.64 6.69 -9.74
N GLY A 58 17.96 6.77 -8.57
CA GLY A 58 16.51 6.63 -8.46
C GLY A 58 16.01 5.20 -8.75
N ARG A 59 16.92 4.21 -8.81
CA ARG A 59 16.60 2.81 -9.10
C ARG A 59 17.23 1.89 -8.07
N CYS A 60 16.54 0.79 -7.74
CA CYS A 60 17.13 -0.27 -6.94
C CYS A 60 18.22 -1.00 -7.74
N VAL A 61 19.25 -1.48 -7.04
CA VAL A 61 20.32 -2.29 -7.66
C VAL A 61 19.81 -3.65 -8.19
N PHE A 62 18.77 -4.18 -7.59
CA PHE A 62 18.08 -5.38 -8.09
C PHE A 62 17.07 -4.97 -9.16
N ASP A 63 17.24 -5.54 -10.36
CA ASP A 63 16.37 -5.26 -11.51
C ASP A 63 15.18 -6.24 -11.50
N ASP A 64 14.09 -5.79 -10.90
CA ASP A 64 12.87 -6.57 -10.72
C ASP A 64 11.63 -5.66 -10.64
N LYS A 65 10.48 -6.22 -10.24
CA LYS A 65 9.19 -5.52 -10.10
C LYS A 65 9.27 -4.18 -9.34
N VAL A 66 10.27 -3.98 -8.46
CA VAL A 66 10.45 -2.68 -7.77
C VAL A 66 10.78 -1.60 -8.78
N ASN A 67 11.77 -1.85 -9.67
CA ASN A 67 12.15 -0.89 -10.69
C ASN A 67 11.06 -0.69 -11.75
N ASP A 68 10.35 -1.76 -12.11
CA ASP A 68 9.23 -1.70 -13.05
C ASP A 68 8.13 -0.77 -12.53
N LEU A 69 7.81 -0.90 -11.24
CA LEU A 69 6.80 -0.05 -10.61
C LEU A 69 7.28 1.39 -10.45
N LEU A 70 8.54 1.61 -10.06
CA LEU A 70 9.09 2.96 -9.92
C LEU A 70 9.05 3.73 -11.23
N ALA A 71 9.33 3.08 -12.35
CA ALA A 71 9.27 3.70 -13.69
C ALA A 71 7.85 4.19 -14.05
N ARG A 72 6.83 3.58 -13.44
CA ARG A 72 5.40 3.85 -13.70
C ARG A 72 4.71 4.58 -12.54
N ALA A 73 5.45 5.01 -11.51
CA ALA A 73 4.87 5.61 -10.32
C ALA A 73 3.97 6.83 -10.60
N GLN A 74 4.25 7.56 -11.68
CA GLN A 74 3.46 8.74 -12.08
C GLN A 74 2.09 8.40 -12.68
N GLU A 75 1.85 7.15 -13.05
CA GLU A 75 0.55 6.71 -13.57
C GLU A 75 -0.52 6.63 -12.46
N PHE A 76 -0.11 6.60 -11.19
CA PHE A 76 -0.99 6.35 -10.05
C PHE A 76 -1.17 7.60 -9.18
N ASP A 77 -2.38 7.85 -8.72
CA ASP A 77 -2.74 8.88 -7.74
C ASP A 77 -2.60 8.38 -6.29
N GLY A 78 -2.34 7.10 -6.10
CA GLY A 78 -2.15 6.49 -4.79
C GLY A 78 -1.97 4.98 -4.87
N MET A 79 -1.87 4.35 -3.70
CA MET A 79 -1.77 2.89 -3.59
C MET A 79 -2.52 2.33 -2.39
N VAL A 80 -3.01 1.10 -2.55
CA VAL A 80 -3.53 0.27 -1.45
C VAL A 80 -2.65 -0.96 -1.33
N VAL A 81 -2.05 -1.16 -0.16
CA VAL A 81 -1.17 -2.30 0.10
C VAL A 81 -1.92 -3.34 0.93
N GLY A 82 -2.14 -4.50 0.35
CA GLY A 82 -2.79 -5.64 0.98
C GLY A 82 -1.82 -6.71 1.46
N SER A 83 -2.02 -7.21 2.69
CA SER A 83 -1.19 -8.26 3.29
C SER A 83 -2.00 -9.26 4.10
N PRO A 84 -1.66 -10.55 4.06
CA PRO A 84 -2.04 -11.46 5.13
C PRO A 84 -1.23 -11.15 6.40
N VAL A 85 -1.70 -11.66 7.54
CA VAL A 85 -0.99 -11.55 8.82
C VAL A 85 -0.17 -12.79 9.08
N TYR A 86 1.13 -12.63 9.26
CA TYR A 86 2.06 -13.65 9.71
C TYR A 86 2.79 -13.19 10.97
N TYR A 87 2.62 -13.91 12.09
CA TYR A 87 3.25 -13.56 13.38
C TYR A 87 3.03 -12.09 13.78
N ALA A 88 1.78 -11.62 13.67
CA ALA A 88 1.36 -10.25 13.93
C ALA A 88 2.06 -9.17 13.06
N GLY A 89 2.62 -9.57 11.92
CA GLY A 89 3.24 -8.67 10.94
C GLY A 89 2.69 -8.90 9.52
N PRO A 90 2.99 -8.00 8.60
CA PRO A 90 2.75 -8.23 7.18
C PRO A 90 3.62 -9.37 6.64
N ALA A 91 3.28 -9.91 5.47
CA ALA A 91 4.10 -10.89 4.78
C ALA A 91 5.53 -10.36 4.56
N GLY A 92 6.55 -11.15 4.93
CA GLY A 92 7.96 -10.74 4.85
C GLY A 92 8.40 -10.35 3.43
N GLN A 93 7.91 -11.06 2.40
CA GLN A 93 8.15 -10.73 1.01
C GLN A 93 7.60 -9.33 0.64
N LEU A 94 6.41 -8.99 1.13
CA LEU A 94 5.84 -7.66 0.94
C LEU A 94 6.70 -6.59 1.62
N CYS A 95 7.15 -6.83 2.85
CA CYS A 95 8.04 -5.88 3.53
C CYS A 95 9.34 -5.67 2.75
N ALA A 96 9.97 -6.75 2.26
CA ALA A 96 11.18 -6.66 1.45
C ALA A 96 10.96 -5.84 0.17
N PHE A 97 9.81 -6.02 -0.49
CA PHE A 97 9.42 -5.23 -1.65
C PHE A 97 9.23 -3.76 -1.29
N LEU A 98 8.44 -3.46 -0.24
CA LEU A 98 8.13 -2.09 0.17
C LEU A 98 9.35 -1.33 0.68
N ASP A 99 10.23 -1.97 1.46
CA ASP A 99 11.48 -1.35 1.92
C ASP A 99 12.28 -0.82 0.73
N ARG A 100 12.42 -1.61 -0.33
CA ARG A 100 13.14 -1.22 -1.54
C ARG A 100 12.39 -0.19 -2.36
N LEU A 101 11.07 -0.36 -2.51
CA LEU A 101 10.22 0.56 -3.27
C LEU A 101 10.29 1.97 -2.67
N PHE A 102 10.10 2.10 -1.36
CA PHE A 102 10.08 3.39 -0.69
C PHE A 102 11.48 4.02 -0.57
N TYR A 103 12.53 3.22 -0.37
CA TYR A 103 13.90 3.73 -0.40
C TYR A 103 14.29 4.30 -1.77
N ALA A 104 13.95 3.61 -2.84
CA ALA A 104 14.33 4.01 -4.19
C ALA A 104 13.38 5.07 -4.81
N SER A 105 12.24 5.33 -4.18
CA SER A 105 11.19 6.21 -4.73
C SER A 105 11.58 7.69 -4.83
N ARG A 106 12.56 8.14 -4.04
CA ARG A 106 12.99 9.54 -3.98
C ARG A 106 11.83 10.52 -3.81
N GLY A 107 10.80 10.11 -3.08
CA GLY A 107 9.62 10.93 -2.79
C GLY A 107 8.55 10.97 -3.90
N CYS A 108 8.64 10.14 -4.94
CA CYS A 108 7.63 10.13 -6.02
C CYS A 108 6.21 9.73 -5.56
N TRP A 109 6.08 9.21 -4.34
CA TRP A 109 4.79 8.90 -3.72
C TRP A 109 4.27 10.01 -2.79
N SER A 110 5.06 11.05 -2.51
CA SER A 110 4.64 12.16 -1.65
C SER A 110 3.37 12.84 -2.18
N GLY A 111 2.42 13.09 -1.29
CA GLY A 111 1.12 13.68 -1.60
C GLY A 111 0.11 12.73 -2.26
N LYS A 112 0.51 11.52 -2.67
CA LYS A 112 -0.39 10.50 -3.20
C LYS A 112 -1.06 9.75 -2.07
N VAL A 113 -2.31 9.31 -2.26
CA VAL A 113 -3.08 8.62 -1.21
C VAL A 113 -2.53 7.24 -0.95
N GLY A 114 -2.30 6.89 0.33
CA GLY A 114 -1.89 5.57 0.77
C GLY A 114 -2.94 4.88 1.63
N ALA A 115 -3.09 3.57 1.52
CA ALA A 115 -3.91 2.78 2.43
C ALA A 115 -3.33 1.38 2.63
N ALA A 116 -3.49 0.84 3.85
CA ALA A 116 -3.20 -0.55 4.16
C ALA A 116 -4.50 -1.35 4.28
N VAL A 117 -4.48 -2.60 3.82
CA VAL A 117 -5.54 -3.60 4.00
C VAL A 117 -4.92 -4.87 4.54
N VAL A 118 -5.50 -5.45 5.59
CA VAL A 118 -4.96 -6.63 6.24
C VAL A 118 -6.01 -7.73 6.27
N SER A 119 -5.62 -8.95 5.91
CA SER A 119 -6.47 -10.14 6.08
C SER A 119 -5.90 -11.06 7.13
N CYS A 120 -6.71 -11.48 8.10
CA CYS A 120 -6.28 -12.41 9.12
C CYS A 120 -7.40 -13.39 9.51
N ARG A 121 -6.99 -14.56 10.01
CA ARG A 121 -7.95 -15.50 10.56
C ARG A 121 -8.52 -15.03 11.90
N ARG A 122 -7.67 -14.45 12.77
CA ARG A 122 -8.07 -14.10 14.14
C ARG A 122 -7.32 -12.89 14.70
N GLY A 123 -6.06 -13.04 15.09
CA GLY A 123 -5.29 -12.03 15.83
C GLY A 123 -4.10 -11.46 15.04
N GLY A 124 -3.55 -10.34 15.52
CA GLY A 124 -2.33 -9.72 14.97
C GLY A 124 -2.57 -8.72 13.82
N ALA A 125 -3.82 -8.47 13.44
CA ALA A 125 -4.16 -7.57 12.33
C ALA A 125 -3.73 -6.13 12.62
N THR A 126 -3.96 -5.61 13.82
CA THR A 126 -3.62 -4.22 14.19
C THR A 126 -2.13 -3.96 14.07
N ALA A 127 -1.27 -4.85 14.58
CA ALA A 127 0.17 -4.70 14.50
C ALA A 127 0.67 -4.73 13.04
N ALA A 128 0.11 -5.61 12.20
CA ALA A 128 0.42 -5.64 10.77
C ALA A 128 -0.06 -4.37 10.05
N PHE A 129 -1.25 -3.89 10.38
CA PHE A 129 -1.82 -2.65 9.84
C PHE A 129 -0.95 -1.43 10.21
N ASP A 130 -0.56 -1.29 11.46
CA ASP A 130 0.30 -0.22 11.94
C ASP A 130 1.66 -0.24 11.23
N ARG A 131 2.25 -1.42 11.04
CA ARG A 131 3.53 -1.57 10.34
C ARG A 131 3.45 -1.10 8.88
N LEU A 132 2.35 -1.42 8.17
CA LEU A 132 2.16 -0.97 6.79
C LEU A 132 1.95 0.54 6.70
N ASN A 133 1.19 1.14 7.61
CA ASN A 133 0.95 2.59 7.61
C ASN A 133 2.22 3.42 7.84
N LYS A 134 3.29 2.84 8.44
CA LYS A 134 4.58 3.52 8.59
C LYS A 134 5.24 3.88 7.26
N TYR A 135 5.05 3.08 6.21
CA TYR A 135 5.56 3.40 4.88
C TYR A 135 4.93 4.69 4.32
N PHE A 136 3.62 4.85 4.50
CA PHE A 136 2.89 6.01 4.00
C PHE A 136 3.22 7.27 4.78
N THR A 137 3.17 7.18 6.11
CA THR A 137 3.36 8.35 6.98
C THR A 137 4.76 8.94 6.87
N ILE A 138 5.83 8.11 6.80
CA ILE A 138 7.20 8.62 6.61
C ILE A 138 7.42 9.20 5.20
N SER A 139 6.61 8.77 4.22
CA SER A 139 6.72 9.18 2.82
C SER A 139 5.82 10.38 2.46
N ASN A 140 5.27 11.07 3.46
CA ASN A 140 4.37 12.22 3.29
C ASN A 140 3.16 11.89 2.40
N MET A 141 2.61 10.69 2.56
CA MET A 141 1.38 10.26 1.89
C MET A 141 0.20 10.44 2.85
N PRO A 142 -0.90 11.11 2.44
CA PRO A 142 -2.13 11.09 3.23
C PRO A 142 -2.67 9.66 3.31
N VAL A 143 -2.98 9.21 4.54
CA VAL A 143 -3.46 7.84 4.78
C VAL A 143 -4.98 7.82 4.80
N ALA A 144 -5.57 7.04 3.90
CA ALA A 144 -7.03 6.92 3.82
C ALA A 144 -7.56 5.99 4.93
N PRO A 145 -8.48 6.49 5.78
CA PRO A 145 -9.21 5.67 6.75
C PRO A 145 -10.47 5.08 6.13
N SER A 146 -11.11 4.18 6.89
CA SER A 146 -12.51 3.80 6.72
C SER A 146 -13.29 4.09 8.01
N GLN A 147 -14.46 3.47 8.22
CA GLN A 147 -15.21 3.57 9.48
C GLN A 147 -14.59 2.73 10.61
N TYR A 148 -13.60 1.86 10.32
CA TYR A 148 -12.84 1.07 11.28
C TYR A 148 -11.43 0.81 10.72
N TRP A 149 -10.59 0.01 11.40
CA TRP A 149 -9.31 -0.40 10.83
C TRP A 149 -9.52 -1.29 9.61
N ASN A 150 -8.76 -1.05 8.55
CA ASN A 150 -8.96 -1.71 7.24
C ASN A 150 -8.52 -3.17 7.29
N MET A 151 -9.36 -4.03 7.82
CA MET A 151 -9.10 -5.45 7.94
C MET A 151 -10.32 -6.28 7.57
N VAL A 152 -10.06 -7.52 7.15
CA VAL A 152 -11.06 -8.57 6.94
C VAL A 152 -10.65 -9.83 7.66
N HIS A 153 -11.62 -10.65 8.05
CA HIS A 153 -11.42 -11.89 8.75
C HIS A 153 -11.86 -13.10 7.90
N GLY A 154 -11.03 -14.12 7.88
CA GLY A 154 -11.28 -15.38 7.20
C GLY A 154 -9.98 -16.15 6.98
N ASN A 155 -10.10 -17.46 6.90
CA ASN A 155 -9.02 -18.39 6.56
C ASN A 155 -9.01 -18.75 5.06
N ARG A 156 -10.17 -18.55 4.40
CA ARG A 156 -10.40 -18.77 2.99
C ARG A 156 -11.18 -17.62 2.38
N PRO A 157 -11.11 -17.41 1.06
CA PRO A 157 -11.86 -16.33 0.38
C PRO A 157 -13.36 -16.37 0.68
N GLU A 158 -13.96 -17.56 0.73
CA GLU A 158 -15.38 -17.73 0.99
C GLU A 158 -15.80 -17.28 2.40
N GLU A 159 -14.89 -17.39 3.37
CA GLU A 159 -15.11 -16.89 4.73
C GLU A 159 -15.01 -15.36 4.77
N VAL A 160 -14.06 -14.77 4.04
CA VAL A 160 -13.97 -13.29 3.90
C VAL A 160 -15.25 -12.72 3.29
N LEU A 161 -15.87 -13.43 2.33
CA LEU A 161 -17.15 -13.02 1.75
C LEU A 161 -18.31 -13.03 2.76
N GLN A 162 -18.15 -13.74 3.89
CA GLN A 162 -19.11 -13.75 5.00
C GLN A 162 -18.82 -12.67 6.05
N ASP A 163 -17.64 -12.06 6.05
CA ASP A 163 -17.28 -10.95 6.91
C ASP A 163 -17.93 -9.64 6.39
N LYS A 164 -19.21 -9.49 6.70
CA LYS A 164 -20.01 -8.36 6.22
C LYS A 164 -19.48 -7.01 6.67
N GLU A 165 -18.95 -6.94 7.91
CA GLU A 165 -18.33 -5.72 8.44
C GLU A 165 -17.03 -5.42 7.69
N GLY A 166 -16.14 -6.39 7.55
CA GLY A 166 -14.89 -6.23 6.83
C GLY A 166 -15.10 -5.81 5.38
N LEU A 167 -16.06 -6.39 4.66
CA LEU A 167 -16.40 -5.97 3.30
C LEU A 167 -17.00 -4.55 3.26
N GLN A 168 -17.80 -4.16 4.26
CA GLN A 168 -18.29 -2.79 4.37
C GLN A 168 -17.13 -1.80 4.58
N ILE A 169 -16.15 -2.16 5.42
CA ILE A 169 -14.93 -1.39 5.64
C ILE A 169 -14.18 -1.20 4.32
N MET A 170 -14.02 -2.25 3.50
CA MET A 170 -13.37 -2.17 2.19
C MET A 170 -14.10 -1.24 1.23
N ARG A 171 -15.43 -1.29 1.20
CA ARG A 171 -16.23 -0.37 0.38
C ARG A 171 -16.11 1.08 0.82
N THR A 172 -16.14 1.33 2.14
CA THR A 172 -15.95 2.67 2.69
C THR A 172 -14.54 3.19 2.40
N LEU A 173 -13.52 2.33 2.52
CA LEU A 173 -12.15 2.68 2.17
C LEU A 173 -12.05 3.14 0.71
N GLY A 174 -12.63 2.41 -0.24
CA GLY A 174 -12.65 2.80 -1.65
C GLY A 174 -13.29 4.17 -1.88
N LYS A 175 -14.43 4.45 -1.24
CA LYS A 175 -15.10 5.76 -1.31
C LYS A 175 -14.24 6.89 -0.72
N ASN A 176 -13.60 6.63 0.44
CA ASN A 176 -12.74 7.62 1.08
C ASN A 176 -11.50 7.93 0.25
N ILE A 177 -10.89 6.91 -0.39
CA ILE A 177 -9.77 7.11 -1.32
C ILE A 177 -10.21 7.99 -2.49
N ALA A 178 -11.33 7.69 -3.13
CA ALA A 178 -11.85 8.49 -4.23
C ALA A 178 -12.09 9.95 -3.81
N TRP A 179 -12.76 10.17 -2.67
CA TRP A 179 -12.99 11.49 -2.11
C TRP A 179 -11.68 12.25 -1.80
N MET A 180 -10.68 11.57 -1.23
CA MET A 180 -9.38 12.18 -0.93
C MET A 180 -8.62 12.57 -2.21
N ILE A 181 -8.66 11.75 -3.26
CA ILE A 181 -8.04 12.07 -4.56
C ILE A 181 -8.69 13.31 -5.17
N ASP A 182 -10.00 13.38 -5.16
CA ASP A 182 -10.73 14.54 -5.71
C ASP A 182 -10.40 15.80 -4.90
N GLY A 183 -10.38 15.70 -3.57
CA GLY A 183 -10.02 16.82 -2.69
C GLY A 183 -8.57 17.29 -2.90
N THR A 184 -7.63 16.38 -3.03
CA THR A 184 -6.20 16.73 -3.21
C THR A 184 -5.91 17.30 -4.60
N LYS A 185 -6.70 16.94 -5.62
CA LYS A 185 -6.55 17.51 -6.98
C LYS A 185 -7.07 18.95 -7.10
N GLN A 186 -7.96 19.35 -6.22
CA GLN A 186 -8.55 20.70 -6.23
C GLN A 186 -7.69 21.75 -5.55
N VAL A 187 -6.68 21.35 -4.79
CA VAL A 187 -5.79 22.24 -4.04
C VAL A 187 -4.34 21.91 -4.35
N CYS A 188 -3.50 22.95 -4.37
CA CYS A 188 -2.05 22.75 -4.48
C CYS A 188 -1.51 22.08 -3.22
N GLN A 189 -0.51 21.21 -3.37
CA GLN A 189 0.22 20.71 -2.21
C GLN A 189 0.84 21.88 -1.41
N PRO A 190 0.90 21.75 -0.07
CA PRO A 190 1.59 22.76 0.75
C PRO A 190 3.03 22.92 0.30
N GLN A 191 3.54 24.14 0.39
CA GLN A 191 4.98 24.38 0.26
C GLN A 191 5.67 23.90 1.53
N TYR A 192 6.68 23.05 1.36
CA TYR A 192 7.43 22.49 2.48
C TYR A 192 8.75 23.24 2.65
N GLU A 193 9.14 23.42 3.91
CA GLU A 193 10.48 23.92 4.24
C GLU A 193 11.57 22.95 3.78
N HIS A 194 12.78 23.49 3.64
CA HIS A 194 13.94 22.62 3.36
C HIS A 194 14.14 21.63 4.51
N ARG A 195 14.30 20.35 4.16
CA ARG A 195 14.43 19.27 5.15
C ARG A 195 15.68 19.45 6.00
N VAL A 196 15.50 19.57 7.31
CA VAL A 196 16.59 19.53 8.28
C VAL A 196 16.73 18.11 8.82
N SER A 197 17.95 17.58 8.80
CA SER A 197 18.26 16.26 9.36
C SER A 197 19.04 16.44 10.66
N THR A 198 18.58 15.78 11.73
CA THR A 198 19.30 15.75 13.01
C THR A 198 20.27 14.57 13.02
N ASN A 199 21.54 14.85 13.26
CA ASN A 199 22.56 13.84 13.53
C ASN A 199 22.89 13.85 15.02
N PHE A 200 22.58 12.77 15.74
CA PHE A 200 22.85 12.64 17.17
C PHE A 200 24.29 12.18 17.47
N ILE A 201 25.06 11.79 16.45
CA ILE A 201 26.47 11.42 16.57
C ILE A 201 27.29 12.65 16.23
N ARG A 202 28.04 13.14 17.22
CA ARG A 202 28.94 14.29 17.09
C ARG A 202 30.38 13.83 17.16
#